data_798f5cc2c883bf124920d54310b153ba
#
_entry.id   798f5cc2c883bf124920d54310b153ba
#
_cell.length_a   1.000
_cell.length_b   1.000
_cell.length_c   1.000
_cell.angle_alpha   90.00
_cell.angle_beta   90.00
_cell.angle_gamma   90.00
#
_symmetry.space_group_name_H-M   'P 1'
#
loop_
_entity.id
_entity.type
_entity.pdbx_description
1 polymer ?
#
loop_
_entity_poly.entity_id
_entity_poly.type
_entity_poly.pdbx_seq_one_letter_code
_entity_poly.pdbx_strand_id
1 'polypeptide(L)'
;MAAQKRLEFGGHALVWAGDWSPAGARAAISGAARAGYDYVEVALLDPWSVDTAMTKDLLAEYGVRAHASLGLSFETDVTSTNPAVVAKGDELLRKATDVLHALGGTELCGVLYSALGKYPGPASKESRANSVSAMQRLGDYAADKGITVSLEVVNRYETNIINTGLEGLAFLDEVNRSNVLLHLDTYHMNIEEDGMEKSVIAAGDRLGFVHIGESHRGYLGTGNVDFDTFFAALKKVSKSRSDHI
;
A
#
# COMPACT_ATOMS: atom_id res chain seq x y z
N MET A 1 3.24 15.48 28.10
CA MET A 1 2.99 15.93 26.73
C MET A 1 3.31 14.74 25.82
N ALA A 2 2.33 14.09 25.22
CA ALA A 2 2.58 13.05 24.21
C ALA A 2 3.32 13.70 23.04
N ALA A 3 4.44 13.13 22.62
CA ALA A 3 5.18 13.63 21.47
C ALA A 3 4.26 13.51 20.24
N GLN A 4 4.02 14.62 19.57
CA GLN A 4 3.27 14.66 18.32
C GLN A 4 3.95 13.66 17.35
N LYS A 5 3.22 12.62 16.92
CA LYS A 5 3.78 11.60 16.03
C LYS A 5 4.20 12.28 14.72
N ARG A 6 5.50 12.33 14.45
CA ARG A 6 6.05 12.91 13.23
C ARG A 6 5.56 12.10 12.04
N LEU A 7 5.21 12.76 10.94
CA LEU A 7 5.02 12.10 9.65
C LEU A 7 6.35 11.48 9.21
N GLU A 8 6.29 10.25 8.74
CA GLU A 8 7.42 9.52 8.20
C GLU A 8 7.37 9.52 6.69
N PHE A 9 8.52 9.65 6.06
CA PHE A 9 8.66 9.72 4.63
C PHE A 9 9.50 8.56 4.13
N GLY A 10 9.08 7.95 3.03
CA GLY A 10 9.81 6.87 2.40
C GLY A 10 9.91 7.03 0.90
N GLY A 11 10.77 6.22 0.32
CA GLY A 11 10.89 6.11 -1.12
C GLY A 11 10.62 4.70 -1.59
N HIS A 12 9.83 4.58 -2.67
CA HIS A 12 9.59 3.30 -3.31
C HIS A 12 10.88 2.77 -3.96
N ALA A 13 11.21 1.51 -3.73
CA ALA A 13 12.49 0.91 -4.16
C ALA A 13 12.74 1.01 -5.67
N LEU A 14 11.68 0.96 -6.48
CA LEU A 14 11.78 1.06 -7.95
C LEU A 14 12.32 2.41 -8.44
N VAL A 15 12.43 3.42 -7.57
CA VAL A 15 13.14 4.69 -7.89
C VAL A 15 14.63 4.44 -8.14
N TRP A 16 15.22 3.42 -7.50
CA TRP A 16 16.65 3.13 -7.54
C TRP A 16 17.02 1.81 -8.20
N ALA A 17 16.14 0.82 -8.14
CA ALA A 17 16.43 -0.54 -8.64
C ALA A 17 15.16 -1.23 -9.14
N GLY A 18 15.28 -1.95 -10.26
CA GLY A 18 14.19 -2.73 -10.85
C GLY A 18 14.09 -4.17 -10.32
N ASP A 19 15.01 -4.57 -9.44
CA ASP A 19 15.04 -5.91 -8.83
C ASP A 19 15.50 -5.84 -7.36
N TRP A 20 15.41 -6.98 -6.66
CA TRP A 20 15.87 -7.11 -5.27
C TRP A 20 17.08 -8.04 -5.16
N SER A 21 17.96 -8.03 -6.15
CA SER A 21 19.31 -8.62 -6.06
C SER A 21 20.12 -7.92 -4.95
N PRO A 22 21.25 -8.51 -4.50
CA PRO A 22 22.13 -7.84 -3.52
C PRO A 22 22.56 -6.43 -3.95
N ALA A 23 22.78 -6.21 -5.24
CA ALA A 23 23.13 -4.89 -5.78
C ALA A 23 21.92 -3.95 -5.81
N GLY A 24 20.74 -4.42 -6.25
CA GLY A 24 19.50 -3.68 -6.28
C GLY A 24 19.03 -3.26 -4.88
N ALA A 25 19.03 -4.20 -3.93
CA ALA A 25 18.67 -3.92 -2.54
C ALA A 25 19.60 -2.87 -1.92
N ARG A 26 20.93 -2.98 -2.12
CA ARG A 26 21.89 -1.96 -1.66
C ARG A 26 21.67 -0.62 -2.32
N ALA A 27 21.38 -0.58 -3.62
CA ALA A 27 21.11 0.68 -4.33
C ALA A 27 19.85 1.37 -3.77
N ALA A 28 18.75 0.63 -3.58
CA ALA A 28 17.50 1.17 -3.06
C ALA A 28 17.64 1.65 -1.60
N ILE A 29 18.18 0.83 -0.71
CA ILE A 29 18.31 1.16 0.72
C ILE A 29 19.28 2.32 0.92
N SER A 30 20.48 2.29 0.29
CA SER A 30 21.43 3.40 0.38
C SER A 30 20.89 4.68 -0.29
N GLY A 31 20.08 4.54 -1.36
CA GLY A 31 19.41 5.65 -2.02
C GLY A 31 18.41 6.35 -1.10
N ALA A 32 17.56 5.56 -0.42
CA ALA A 32 16.63 6.06 0.58
C ALA A 32 17.33 6.78 1.74
N ALA A 33 18.41 6.17 2.28
CA ALA A 33 19.22 6.77 3.34
C ALA A 33 19.84 8.11 2.91
N ARG A 34 20.46 8.17 1.73
CA ARG A 34 21.04 9.41 1.19
C ARG A 34 20.01 10.51 0.94
N ALA A 35 18.79 10.12 0.56
CA ALA A 35 17.68 11.08 0.38
C ALA A 35 17.10 11.56 1.72
N GLY A 36 17.49 10.96 2.84
CA GLY A 36 17.00 11.31 4.18
C GLY A 36 15.62 10.73 4.50
N TYR A 37 15.23 9.66 3.83
CA TYR A 37 13.98 8.97 4.09
C TYR A 37 14.04 8.12 5.36
N ASP A 38 12.91 8.00 6.05
CA ASP A 38 12.76 7.22 7.27
C ASP A 38 12.67 5.70 6.97
N TYR A 39 12.16 5.35 5.78
CA TYR A 39 12.03 3.97 5.30
C TYR A 39 12.19 3.84 3.79
N VAL A 40 12.48 2.63 3.34
CA VAL A 40 12.35 2.20 1.94
C VAL A 40 11.12 1.31 1.80
N GLU A 41 10.32 1.53 0.77
CA GLU A 41 9.22 0.66 0.41
C GLU A 41 9.71 -0.41 -0.57
N VAL A 42 9.81 -1.65 -0.07
CA VAL A 42 10.28 -2.81 -0.83
C VAL A 42 9.17 -3.32 -1.74
N ALA A 43 9.37 -3.26 -3.04
CA ALA A 43 8.45 -3.85 -4.01
C ALA A 43 8.60 -5.39 -3.99
N LEU A 44 7.66 -6.10 -3.36
CA LEU A 44 7.67 -7.56 -3.25
C LEU A 44 7.08 -8.22 -4.51
N LEU A 45 7.73 -7.99 -5.66
CA LEU A 45 7.31 -8.59 -6.95
C LEU A 45 7.42 -10.11 -6.93
N ASP A 46 8.45 -10.64 -6.26
CA ASP A 46 8.63 -12.06 -5.97
C ASP A 46 9.16 -12.23 -4.54
N PRO A 47 8.28 -12.41 -3.55
CA PRO A 47 8.71 -12.51 -2.16
C PRO A 47 9.49 -13.79 -1.83
N TRP A 48 9.48 -14.81 -2.69
CA TRP A 48 10.29 -16.01 -2.50
C TRP A 48 11.77 -15.80 -2.81
N SER A 49 12.08 -14.83 -3.68
CA SER A 49 13.46 -14.50 -4.06
C SER A 49 14.19 -13.57 -3.09
N VAL A 50 13.47 -12.99 -2.12
CA VAL A 50 14.04 -12.01 -1.18
C VAL A 50 14.94 -12.69 -0.14
N ASP A 51 16.24 -12.35 -0.16
CA ASP A 51 17.16 -12.66 0.93
C ASP A 51 16.92 -11.72 2.11
N THR A 52 16.13 -12.20 3.08
CA THR A 52 15.74 -11.40 4.24
C THR A 52 16.90 -11.14 5.20
N ALA A 53 17.89 -12.03 5.29
CA ALA A 53 19.06 -11.83 6.16
C ALA A 53 19.94 -10.71 5.61
N MET A 54 20.34 -10.80 4.34
CA MET A 54 21.09 -9.74 3.65
C MET A 54 20.35 -8.40 3.69
N THR A 55 19.05 -8.40 3.43
CA THR A 55 18.24 -7.15 3.45
C THR A 55 18.23 -6.51 4.83
N LYS A 56 18.06 -7.30 5.91
CA LYS A 56 18.13 -6.78 7.31
C LYS A 56 19.47 -6.16 7.63
N ASP A 57 20.56 -6.81 7.22
CA ASP A 57 21.91 -6.28 7.44
C ASP A 57 22.09 -4.93 6.73
N LEU A 58 21.59 -4.79 5.50
CA LEU A 58 21.61 -3.52 4.78
C LEU A 58 20.74 -2.44 5.45
N LEU A 59 19.52 -2.79 5.87
CA LEU A 59 18.65 -1.84 6.59
C LEU A 59 19.33 -1.33 7.86
N ALA A 60 19.99 -2.21 8.61
CA ALA A 60 20.74 -1.84 9.81
C ALA A 60 21.99 -1.01 9.48
N GLU A 61 22.75 -1.37 8.43
CA GLU A 61 23.94 -0.64 7.97
C GLU A 61 23.60 0.83 7.64
N TYR A 62 22.47 1.06 6.98
CA TYR A 62 22.06 2.40 6.52
C TYR A 62 21.09 3.14 7.46
N GLY A 63 20.60 2.49 8.52
CA GLY A 63 19.70 3.09 9.50
C GLY A 63 18.30 3.42 8.92
N VAL A 64 17.85 2.65 7.92
CA VAL A 64 16.55 2.83 7.25
C VAL A 64 15.65 1.66 7.62
N ARG A 65 14.34 1.91 7.83
CA ARG A 65 13.34 0.86 8.04
C ARG A 65 12.78 0.36 6.71
N ALA A 66 12.04 -0.74 6.75
CA ALA A 66 11.32 -1.26 5.58
C ALA A 66 9.81 -1.18 5.78
N HIS A 67 9.09 -0.75 4.76
CA HIS A 67 7.71 -1.11 4.46
C HIS A 67 7.71 -1.94 3.19
N ALA A 68 6.57 -2.50 2.79
CA ALA A 68 6.51 -3.28 1.56
C ALA A 68 5.23 -3.02 0.79
N SER A 69 5.32 -3.13 -0.52
CA SER A 69 4.17 -3.10 -1.42
C SER A 69 4.13 -4.31 -2.34
N LEU A 70 2.92 -4.62 -2.80
CA LEU A 70 2.62 -5.73 -3.69
C LEU A 70 1.39 -5.41 -4.54
N GLY A 71 1.40 -5.86 -5.79
CA GLY A 71 0.23 -5.94 -6.66
C GLY A 71 0.02 -7.40 -7.10
N LEU A 72 -1.20 -7.91 -7.01
CA LEU A 72 -1.54 -9.22 -7.51
C LEU A 72 -1.63 -9.21 -9.04
N SER A 73 -1.40 -10.36 -9.67
CA SER A 73 -1.63 -10.59 -11.10
C SER A 73 -2.94 -11.34 -11.33
N PHE A 74 -3.36 -11.50 -12.59
CA PHE A 74 -4.54 -12.32 -12.91
C PHE A 74 -4.35 -13.81 -12.57
N GLU A 75 -3.12 -14.30 -12.45
CA GLU A 75 -2.80 -15.67 -12.01
C GLU A 75 -2.90 -15.84 -10.48
N THR A 76 -2.94 -14.73 -9.75
CA THR A 76 -3.03 -14.67 -8.27
C THR A 76 -4.22 -13.84 -7.81
N ASP A 77 -5.21 -13.64 -8.70
CA ASP A 77 -6.36 -12.78 -8.44
C ASP A 77 -7.32 -13.38 -7.41
N VAL A 78 -7.38 -12.75 -6.25
CA VAL A 78 -8.25 -13.15 -5.14
C VAL A 78 -9.74 -12.85 -5.39
N THR A 79 -10.08 -12.13 -6.48
CA THR A 79 -11.46 -11.92 -6.92
C THR A 79 -11.99 -13.07 -7.79
N SER A 80 -11.10 -13.96 -8.22
CA SER A 80 -11.42 -15.05 -9.15
C SER A 80 -12.49 -16.00 -8.60
N THR A 81 -13.33 -16.51 -9.49
CA THR A 81 -14.24 -17.63 -9.19
C THR A 81 -13.54 -18.99 -9.25
N ASN A 82 -12.29 -19.03 -9.71
CA ASN A 82 -11.46 -20.23 -9.68
C ASN A 82 -10.71 -20.35 -8.35
N PRO A 83 -11.06 -21.31 -7.47
CA PRO A 83 -10.45 -21.42 -6.16
C PRO A 83 -8.94 -21.69 -6.20
N ALA A 84 -8.40 -22.28 -7.27
CA ALA A 84 -6.97 -22.48 -7.40
C ALA A 84 -6.20 -21.17 -7.65
N VAL A 85 -6.81 -20.20 -8.32
CA VAL A 85 -6.25 -18.85 -8.51
C VAL A 85 -6.29 -18.09 -7.20
N VAL A 86 -7.41 -18.13 -6.48
CA VAL A 86 -7.55 -17.51 -5.15
C VAL A 86 -6.51 -18.08 -4.18
N ALA A 87 -6.31 -19.39 -4.14
CA ALA A 87 -5.33 -20.03 -3.26
C ALA A 87 -3.90 -19.55 -3.54
N LYS A 88 -3.51 -19.36 -4.80
CA LYS A 88 -2.21 -18.79 -5.17
C LYS A 88 -2.06 -17.34 -4.68
N GLY A 89 -3.12 -16.54 -4.79
CA GLY A 89 -3.14 -15.18 -4.26
C GLY A 89 -2.97 -15.15 -2.74
N ASP A 90 -3.73 -15.97 -2.02
CA ASP A 90 -3.61 -16.11 -0.57
C ASP A 90 -2.18 -16.55 -0.14
N GLU A 91 -1.56 -17.48 -0.87
CA GLU A 91 -0.19 -17.91 -0.62
C GLU A 91 0.82 -16.79 -0.83
N LEU A 92 0.70 -16.04 -1.93
CA LEU A 92 1.56 -14.90 -2.25
C LEU A 92 1.45 -13.80 -1.18
N LEU A 93 0.22 -13.44 -0.78
CA LEU A 93 -0.03 -12.42 0.25
C LEU A 93 0.54 -12.83 1.62
N ARG A 94 0.39 -14.10 2.02
CA ARG A 94 1.00 -14.64 3.25
C ARG A 94 2.52 -14.60 3.18
N LYS A 95 3.11 -15.01 2.06
CA LYS A 95 4.57 -14.98 1.87
C LYS A 95 5.12 -13.55 1.92
N ALA A 96 4.43 -12.59 1.29
CA ALA A 96 4.81 -11.18 1.37
C ALA A 96 4.76 -10.65 2.82
N THR A 97 3.71 -11.02 3.57
CA THR A 97 3.58 -10.69 4.99
C THR A 97 4.72 -11.29 5.82
N ASP A 98 5.11 -12.55 5.57
CA ASP A 98 6.23 -13.20 6.25
C ASP A 98 7.57 -12.53 5.98
N VAL A 99 7.82 -12.15 4.72
CA VAL A 99 9.03 -11.42 4.33
C VAL A 99 9.08 -10.07 5.05
N LEU A 100 8.00 -9.30 4.99
CA LEU A 100 7.94 -8.01 5.66
C LEU A 100 8.16 -8.13 7.18
N HIS A 101 7.52 -9.11 7.83
CA HIS A 101 7.73 -9.39 9.25
C HIS A 101 9.19 -9.74 9.55
N ALA A 102 9.82 -10.59 8.73
CA ALA A 102 11.24 -10.94 8.86
C ALA A 102 12.16 -9.72 8.71
N LEU A 103 11.78 -8.72 7.90
CA LEU A 103 12.51 -7.45 7.76
C LEU A 103 12.28 -6.49 8.93
N GLY A 104 11.35 -6.77 9.83
CA GLY A 104 10.95 -5.88 10.92
C GLY A 104 10.04 -4.74 10.48
N GLY A 105 9.45 -4.84 9.30
CA GLY A 105 8.50 -3.87 8.77
C GLY A 105 7.10 -4.08 9.33
N THR A 106 6.28 -3.02 9.32
CA THR A 106 4.95 -3.01 9.94
C THR A 106 3.82 -2.59 9.00
N GLU A 107 4.13 -2.25 7.75
CA GLU A 107 3.14 -1.79 6.77
C GLU A 107 3.28 -2.55 5.47
N LEU A 108 2.22 -3.27 5.07
CA LEU A 108 2.08 -3.91 3.77
C LEU A 108 1.00 -3.17 2.99
N CYS A 109 1.35 -2.55 1.88
CA CYS A 109 0.42 -1.77 1.07
C CYS A 109 0.32 -2.26 -0.38
N GLY A 110 -0.59 -1.67 -1.15
CA GLY A 110 -0.74 -1.91 -2.58
C GLY A 110 -2.08 -2.52 -2.99
N VAL A 111 -2.13 -3.06 -4.21
CA VAL A 111 -3.33 -3.68 -4.78
C VAL A 111 -3.38 -5.16 -4.38
N LEU A 112 -3.81 -5.40 -3.14
CA LEU A 112 -3.79 -6.72 -2.49
C LEU A 112 -5.13 -7.47 -2.64
N TYR A 113 -6.17 -6.76 -3.03
CA TYR A 113 -7.58 -7.20 -3.02
C TYR A 113 -8.09 -7.64 -4.41
N SER A 114 -7.29 -7.45 -5.46
CA SER A 114 -7.60 -7.84 -6.85
C SER A 114 -6.32 -7.96 -7.67
N ALA A 115 -6.39 -8.47 -8.87
CA ALA A 115 -5.29 -8.28 -9.82
C ALA A 115 -5.11 -6.79 -10.13
N LEU A 116 -3.85 -6.35 -10.25
CA LEU A 116 -3.46 -5.04 -10.76
C LEU A 116 -3.49 -5.09 -12.28
N GLY A 117 -4.60 -4.66 -12.88
CA GLY A 117 -4.79 -4.68 -14.32
C GLY A 117 -6.21 -4.35 -14.74
N LYS A 118 -6.39 -4.13 -16.04
CA LYS A 118 -7.68 -3.76 -16.60
C LYS A 118 -8.60 -4.97 -16.75
N TYR A 119 -9.69 -4.95 -16.02
CA TYR A 119 -10.76 -5.95 -16.14
C TYR A 119 -11.69 -5.65 -17.31
N PRO A 120 -12.32 -6.68 -17.92
CA PRO A 120 -13.20 -6.51 -19.09
C PRO A 120 -14.55 -5.87 -18.77
N GLY A 121 -14.93 -5.75 -17.50
CA GLY A 121 -16.20 -5.19 -17.06
C GLY A 121 -16.27 -4.98 -15.55
N PRO A 122 -17.45 -4.56 -15.05
CA PRO A 122 -17.66 -4.35 -13.61
C PRO A 122 -17.44 -5.64 -12.80
N ALA A 123 -17.04 -5.50 -11.54
CA ALA A 123 -16.94 -6.62 -10.64
C ALA A 123 -18.30 -7.26 -10.36
N SER A 124 -18.35 -8.58 -10.38
CA SER A 124 -19.55 -9.31 -9.95
C SER A 124 -19.67 -9.28 -8.42
N LYS A 125 -20.87 -9.55 -7.90
CA LYS A 125 -21.07 -9.70 -6.45
C LYS A 125 -20.20 -10.80 -5.87
N GLU A 126 -20.00 -11.90 -6.61
CA GLU A 126 -19.14 -13.01 -6.21
C GLU A 126 -17.67 -12.59 -6.14
N SER A 127 -17.16 -11.92 -7.19
CA SER A 127 -15.78 -11.41 -7.21
C SER A 127 -15.50 -10.46 -6.05
N ARG A 128 -16.45 -9.56 -5.75
CA ARG A 128 -16.32 -8.66 -4.59
C ARG A 128 -16.32 -9.43 -3.26
N ALA A 129 -17.21 -10.42 -3.10
CA ALA A 129 -17.26 -11.23 -1.89
C ALA A 129 -15.99 -12.07 -1.68
N ASN A 130 -15.41 -12.61 -2.77
CA ASN A 130 -14.13 -13.32 -2.73
C ASN A 130 -13.00 -12.40 -2.28
N SER A 131 -12.93 -11.19 -2.84
CA SER A 131 -11.98 -10.14 -2.45
C SER A 131 -12.09 -9.78 -0.95
N VAL A 132 -13.29 -9.50 -0.47
CA VAL A 132 -13.55 -9.23 0.96
C VAL A 132 -13.06 -10.37 1.83
N SER A 133 -13.41 -11.61 1.48
CA SER A 133 -13.00 -12.79 2.24
C SER A 133 -11.48 -12.97 2.26
N ALA A 134 -10.79 -12.69 1.14
CA ALA A 134 -9.33 -12.74 1.08
C ALA A 134 -8.69 -11.67 1.99
N MET A 135 -9.23 -10.45 1.98
CA MET A 135 -8.72 -9.37 2.86
C MET A 135 -8.99 -9.64 4.33
N GLN A 136 -10.07 -10.32 4.67
CA GLN A 136 -10.32 -10.80 6.04
C GLN A 136 -9.24 -11.79 6.47
N ARG A 137 -8.95 -12.80 5.65
CA ARG A 137 -7.88 -13.79 5.93
C ARG A 137 -6.50 -13.14 6.03
N LEU A 138 -6.20 -12.20 5.14
CA LEU A 138 -4.93 -11.45 5.18
C LEU A 138 -4.85 -10.59 6.44
N GLY A 139 -5.92 -9.86 6.77
CA GLY A 139 -5.99 -9.02 7.97
C GLY A 139 -5.74 -9.82 9.23
N ASP A 140 -6.41 -10.96 9.40
CA ASP A 140 -6.21 -11.85 10.54
C ASP A 140 -4.74 -12.35 10.61
N TYR A 141 -4.18 -12.80 9.49
CA TYR A 141 -2.79 -13.27 9.42
C TYR A 141 -1.74 -12.19 9.71
N ALA A 142 -1.98 -10.99 9.22
CA ALA A 142 -1.10 -9.84 9.42
C ALA A 142 -1.16 -9.30 10.87
N ALA A 143 -2.36 -9.34 11.50
CA ALA A 143 -2.54 -8.92 12.89
C ALA A 143 -1.67 -9.73 13.86
N ASP A 144 -1.57 -11.05 13.67
CA ASP A 144 -0.72 -11.93 14.48
C ASP A 144 0.77 -11.56 14.42
N LYS A 145 1.18 -10.79 13.41
CA LYS A 145 2.55 -10.32 13.16
C LYS A 145 2.75 -8.83 13.45
N GLY A 146 1.71 -8.14 13.92
CA GLY A 146 1.75 -6.70 14.17
C GLY A 146 1.86 -5.86 12.90
N ILE A 147 1.36 -6.37 11.77
CA ILE A 147 1.39 -5.71 10.47
C ILE A 147 0.04 -5.08 10.15
N THR A 148 0.07 -3.82 9.75
CA THR A 148 -1.03 -3.11 9.12
C THR A 148 -1.05 -3.43 7.62
N VAL A 149 -2.25 -3.60 7.08
CA VAL A 149 -2.49 -3.83 5.64
C VAL A 149 -3.21 -2.61 5.08
N SER A 150 -2.59 -1.88 4.17
CA SER A 150 -3.19 -0.69 3.55
C SER A 150 -3.54 -0.94 2.09
N LEU A 151 -4.85 -0.97 1.80
CA LEU A 151 -5.39 -1.27 0.48
C LEU A 151 -5.36 -0.02 -0.40
N GLU A 152 -4.59 -0.09 -1.48
CA GLU A 152 -4.42 1.03 -2.40
C GLU A 152 -5.64 1.20 -3.30
N VAL A 153 -6.21 2.39 -3.27
CA VAL A 153 -7.25 2.81 -4.21
C VAL A 153 -6.59 3.19 -5.53
N VAL A 154 -6.86 2.41 -6.57
CA VAL A 154 -6.26 2.66 -7.89
C VAL A 154 -7.33 2.95 -8.94
N ASN A 155 -6.92 3.56 -10.05
CA ASN A 155 -7.81 3.98 -11.11
C ASN A 155 -8.48 2.80 -11.83
N ARG A 156 -9.56 3.08 -12.57
CA ARG A 156 -10.40 2.12 -13.32
C ARG A 156 -9.69 1.33 -14.41
N TYR A 157 -8.47 1.68 -14.75
CA TYR A 157 -7.66 0.92 -15.70
C TYR A 157 -6.80 -0.14 -15.02
N GLU A 158 -6.75 -0.11 -13.68
CA GLU A 158 -5.88 -0.98 -12.88
C GLU A 158 -6.66 -1.90 -11.91
N THR A 159 -7.95 -1.63 -11.66
CA THR A 159 -8.89 -2.56 -10.98
C THR A 159 -10.35 -2.21 -11.30
N ASN A 160 -11.26 -3.12 -10.94
CA ASN A 160 -12.72 -2.89 -11.00
C ASN A 160 -13.41 -3.06 -9.63
N ILE A 161 -12.64 -3.11 -8.53
CA ILE A 161 -13.16 -3.37 -7.18
C ILE A 161 -13.36 -2.06 -6.39
N ILE A 162 -12.33 -1.22 -6.28
CA ILE A 162 -12.36 0.07 -5.60
C ILE A 162 -11.54 1.10 -6.39
N ASN A 163 -12.19 2.18 -6.84
CA ASN A 163 -11.54 3.20 -7.65
C ASN A 163 -11.55 4.58 -6.97
N THR A 164 -12.39 4.78 -5.95
CA THR A 164 -12.42 6.01 -5.15
C THR A 164 -12.22 5.71 -3.67
N GLY A 165 -11.76 6.69 -2.90
CA GLY A 165 -11.58 6.53 -1.46
C GLY A 165 -12.88 6.21 -0.74
N LEU A 166 -14.04 6.73 -1.19
CA LEU A 166 -15.33 6.39 -0.61
C LEU A 166 -15.73 4.93 -0.90
N GLU A 167 -15.44 4.41 -2.10
CA GLU A 167 -15.63 2.99 -2.40
C GLU A 167 -14.70 2.11 -1.56
N GLY A 168 -13.45 2.57 -1.36
CA GLY A 168 -12.49 1.91 -0.47
C GLY A 168 -12.98 1.85 0.96
N LEU A 169 -13.54 2.93 1.50
CA LEU A 169 -14.12 2.95 2.84
C LEU A 169 -15.30 1.99 2.98
N ALA A 170 -16.20 1.94 1.99
CA ALA A 170 -17.29 0.96 1.97
C ALA A 170 -16.77 -0.48 1.90
N PHE A 171 -15.68 -0.71 1.17
CA PHE A 171 -15.02 -2.01 1.12
C PHE A 171 -14.39 -2.40 2.47
N LEU A 172 -13.75 -1.46 3.16
CA LEU A 172 -13.22 -1.67 4.51
C LEU A 172 -14.31 -2.01 5.53
N ASP A 173 -15.52 -1.43 5.39
CA ASP A 173 -16.67 -1.78 6.24
C ASP A 173 -17.07 -3.26 6.05
N GLU A 174 -17.02 -3.78 4.82
CA GLU A 174 -17.28 -5.19 4.52
C GLU A 174 -16.15 -6.11 5.04
N VAL A 175 -14.88 -5.69 4.93
CA VAL A 175 -13.71 -6.43 5.45
C VAL A 175 -13.75 -6.51 6.97
N ASN A 176 -14.12 -5.43 7.63
CA ASN A 176 -14.29 -5.34 9.09
C ASN A 176 -13.09 -5.91 9.88
N ARG A 177 -11.89 -5.39 9.59
CA ARG A 177 -10.65 -5.66 10.33
C ARG A 177 -9.95 -4.37 10.67
N SER A 178 -9.62 -4.16 11.93
CA SER A 178 -9.06 -2.88 12.43
C SER A 178 -7.64 -2.58 11.92
N ASN A 179 -6.90 -3.60 11.52
CA ASN A 179 -5.57 -3.48 10.93
C ASN A 179 -5.57 -3.46 9.40
N VAL A 180 -6.75 -3.46 8.76
CA VAL A 180 -6.89 -3.25 7.31
C VAL A 180 -7.38 -1.83 7.09
N LEU A 181 -6.55 -1.01 6.46
CA LEU A 181 -6.74 0.42 6.31
C LEU A 181 -6.75 0.83 4.83
N LEU A 182 -7.02 2.10 4.58
CA LEU A 182 -7.03 2.68 3.25
C LEU A 182 -5.63 3.22 2.89
N HIS A 183 -5.22 3.01 1.66
CA HIS A 183 -4.08 3.66 1.04
C HIS A 183 -4.57 4.53 -0.12
N LEU A 184 -4.24 5.81 -0.10
CA LEU A 184 -4.57 6.77 -1.15
C LEU A 184 -3.30 7.16 -1.91
N ASP A 185 -3.38 7.21 -3.23
CA ASP A 185 -2.31 7.70 -4.12
C ASP A 185 -2.82 8.91 -4.92
N THR A 186 -2.12 10.02 -4.84
CA THR A 186 -2.51 11.27 -5.50
C THR A 186 -2.58 11.15 -7.03
N TYR A 187 -1.78 10.27 -7.65
CA TYR A 187 -1.89 9.96 -9.08
C TYR A 187 -3.25 9.35 -9.42
N HIS A 188 -3.69 8.33 -8.65
CA HIS A 188 -4.96 7.67 -8.87
C HIS A 188 -6.14 8.57 -8.52
N MET A 189 -6.05 9.32 -7.43
CA MET A 189 -7.04 10.32 -7.03
C MET A 189 -7.24 11.38 -8.12
N ASN A 190 -6.18 11.83 -8.78
CA ASN A 190 -6.25 12.82 -9.86
C ASN A 190 -7.06 12.32 -11.09
N ILE A 191 -7.21 10.99 -11.23
CA ILE A 191 -7.99 10.38 -12.33
C ILE A 191 -9.45 10.17 -11.92
N GLU A 192 -9.71 9.77 -10.68
CA GLU A 192 -10.99 9.21 -10.26
C GLU A 192 -11.80 10.10 -9.30
N GLU A 193 -11.15 10.97 -8.53
CA GLU A 193 -11.81 11.77 -7.51
C GLU A 193 -12.28 13.12 -8.05
N ASP A 194 -13.36 13.65 -7.48
CA ASP A 194 -13.84 15.02 -7.78
C ASP A 194 -12.90 16.10 -7.21
N GLY A 195 -11.94 15.73 -6.37
CA GLY A 195 -10.95 16.59 -5.73
C GLY A 195 -10.15 15.86 -4.65
N MET A 196 -9.07 16.46 -4.18
CA MET A 196 -8.09 15.82 -3.29
C MET A 196 -8.52 15.76 -1.81
N GLU A 197 -9.51 16.52 -1.38
CA GLU A 197 -9.84 16.66 0.04
C GLU A 197 -10.82 15.60 0.55
N LYS A 198 -11.88 15.33 -0.21
CA LYS A 198 -13.07 14.60 0.25
C LYS A 198 -12.73 13.21 0.80
N SER A 199 -12.01 12.42 0.03
CA SER A 199 -11.64 11.05 0.40
C SER A 199 -10.64 11.00 1.55
N VAL A 200 -9.69 11.94 1.61
CA VAL A 200 -8.74 12.07 2.72
C VAL A 200 -9.46 12.36 4.03
N ILE A 201 -10.37 13.34 4.04
CA ILE A 201 -11.12 13.71 5.23
C ILE A 201 -12.07 12.59 5.66
N ALA A 202 -12.76 11.95 4.70
CA ALA A 202 -13.66 10.84 4.99
C ALA A 202 -12.92 9.62 5.56
N ALA A 203 -11.71 9.37 5.11
CA ALA A 203 -10.88 8.25 5.60
C ALA A 203 -10.52 8.44 7.08
N GLY A 204 -10.18 9.66 7.51
CA GLY A 204 -9.87 9.93 8.92
C GLY A 204 -8.83 8.96 9.48
N ASP A 205 -9.17 8.28 10.58
CA ASP A 205 -8.29 7.31 11.23
C ASP A 205 -8.09 6.00 10.44
N ARG A 206 -8.92 5.78 9.43
CA ARG A 206 -8.79 4.64 8.51
C ARG A 206 -7.81 4.85 7.36
N LEU A 207 -7.21 6.05 7.24
CA LEU A 207 -6.12 6.31 6.28
C LEU A 207 -4.80 5.75 6.84
N GLY A 208 -4.35 4.60 6.35
CA GLY A 208 -3.13 3.93 6.79
C GLY A 208 -1.88 4.44 6.09
N PHE A 209 -1.95 4.61 4.78
CA PHE A 209 -0.80 4.90 3.94
C PHE A 209 -1.14 5.88 2.81
N VAL A 210 -0.11 6.56 2.29
CA VAL A 210 -0.25 7.50 1.16
C VAL A 210 0.92 7.38 0.21
N HIS A 211 0.63 7.30 -1.08
CA HIS A 211 1.60 7.57 -2.13
C HIS A 211 1.43 8.99 -2.68
N ILE A 212 2.55 9.63 -2.92
CA ILE A 212 2.61 10.95 -3.54
C ILE A 212 3.15 10.78 -4.96
N GLY A 213 2.27 10.80 -5.92
CA GLY A 213 2.56 10.70 -7.34
C GLY A 213 2.04 11.92 -8.11
N GLU A 214 2.77 12.38 -9.12
CA GLU A 214 2.32 13.42 -10.03
C GLU A 214 1.39 12.83 -11.11
N SER A 215 0.52 13.64 -11.70
CA SER A 215 -0.47 13.25 -12.72
C SER A 215 0.10 12.49 -13.92
N HIS A 216 1.37 12.66 -14.22
CA HIS A 216 2.10 11.97 -15.29
C HIS A 216 3.22 11.07 -14.74
N ARG A 217 3.24 10.78 -13.43
CA ARG A 217 4.26 9.98 -12.72
C ARG A 217 5.70 10.48 -12.89
N GLY A 218 5.88 11.76 -13.23
CA GLY A 218 7.16 12.43 -13.29
C GLY A 218 7.46 13.23 -12.01
N TYR A 219 8.29 14.30 -12.14
CA TYR A 219 8.68 15.12 -11.00
C TYR A 219 7.45 15.81 -10.38
N LEU A 220 7.37 15.80 -9.06
CA LEU A 220 6.29 16.43 -8.30
C LEU A 220 6.26 17.95 -8.58
N GLY A 221 5.04 18.47 -8.73
CA GLY A 221 4.80 19.89 -9.02
C GLY A 221 4.99 20.29 -10.48
N THR A 222 5.19 19.32 -11.39
CA THR A 222 5.31 19.61 -12.84
C THR A 222 4.06 19.19 -13.63
N GLY A 223 3.07 18.62 -12.99
CA GLY A 223 1.78 18.24 -13.55
C GLY A 223 0.63 19.09 -13.00
N ASN A 224 -0.50 18.43 -12.75
CA ASN A 224 -1.74 19.11 -12.35
C ASN A 224 -2.38 18.54 -11.06
N VAL A 225 -1.64 17.77 -10.28
CA VAL A 225 -2.11 17.32 -8.96
C VAL A 225 -2.18 18.51 -8.00
N ASP A 226 -3.31 18.71 -7.35
CA ASP A 226 -3.47 19.75 -6.33
C ASP A 226 -2.91 19.26 -4.98
N PHE A 227 -1.58 19.31 -4.84
CA PHE A 227 -0.88 18.92 -3.62
C PHE A 227 -1.21 19.83 -2.44
N ASP A 228 -1.50 21.10 -2.66
CA ASP A 228 -1.83 22.04 -1.58
C ASP A 228 -3.11 21.61 -0.87
N THR A 229 -4.16 21.31 -1.63
CA THR A 229 -5.42 20.79 -1.09
C THR A 229 -5.23 19.43 -0.42
N PHE A 230 -4.46 18.52 -1.05
CA PHE A 230 -4.18 17.20 -0.50
C PHE A 230 -3.47 17.26 0.86
N PHE A 231 -2.36 18.01 0.95
CA PHE A 231 -1.61 18.15 2.20
C PHE A 231 -2.37 18.93 3.27
N ALA A 232 -3.19 19.92 2.88
CA ALA A 232 -4.08 20.59 3.83
C ALA A 232 -5.09 19.62 4.45
N ALA A 233 -5.65 18.70 3.66
CA ALA A 233 -6.55 17.66 4.14
C ALA A 233 -5.84 16.66 5.06
N LEU A 234 -4.65 16.16 4.68
CA LEU A 234 -3.83 15.29 5.52
C LEU A 234 -3.50 15.92 6.88
N LYS A 235 -3.18 17.21 6.88
CA LYS A 235 -2.89 17.95 8.11
C LYS A 235 -4.11 18.06 9.05
N LYS A 236 -5.31 18.15 8.50
CA LYS A 236 -6.56 18.14 9.28
C LYS A 236 -6.76 16.77 9.95
N VAL A 237 -6.59 15.67 9.20
CA VAL A 237 -6.72 14.30 9.70
C VAL A 237 -5.67 13.98 10.76
N SER A 238 -4.41 14.37 10.55
CA SER A 238 -3.32 14.12 11.51
C SER A 238 -3.52 14.85 12.83
N LYS A 239 -4.17 16.02 12.82
CA LYS A 239 -4.49 16.76 14.05
C LYS A 239 -5.60 16.09 14.86
N SER A 240 -6.64 15.56 14.20
CA SER A 240 -7.73 14.86 14.89
C SER A 240 -7.25 13.62 15.62
N ARG A 241 -6.26 12.90 15.07
CA ARG A 241 -5.61 11.75 15.74
C ARG A 241 -4.88 12.12 17.04
N SER A 242 -4.35 13.34 17.12
CA SER A 242 -3.63 13.82 18.31
C SER A 242 -4.58 14.22 19.45
N ASP A 243 -5.84 14.51 19.16
CA ASP A 243 -6.83 14.97 20.12
C ASP A 243 -7.62 13.82 20.78
N HIS A 244 -7.40 12.57 20.33
CA HIS A 244 -8.09 11.37 20.81
C HIS A 244 -7.18 10.36 21.56
N ILE A 245 -5.97 10.79 21.99
CA ILE A 245 -5.04 9.98 22.82
C ILE A 245 -4.88 10.57 24.21
#